data_8e41cfcd072c90b5a3c758e3affbbd69
#
_entry.id   8e41cfcd072c90b5a3c758e3affbbd69
#
_cell.length_a   1.000
_cell.length_b   1.000
_cell.length_c   1.000
_cell.angle_alpha   90.00
_cell.angle_beta   90.00
_cell.angle_gamma   90.00
#
_symmetry.space_group_name_H-M   'P 1'
#
loop_
_entity.id
_entity.type
_entity.pdbx_description
1 polymer ?
#
loop_
_entity_poly.entity_id
_entity_poly.type
_entity_poly.pdbx_seq_one_letter_code
_entity_poly.pdbx_strand_id
1 'polypeptide(L)'
;MKNSHARMNFITIHKEMSFKTLISHEDFIRELELDGEPHDFLEEIWNEARDEEISRELTEEEKALTQPLSEQHFEDRFWRRRPDGIAINGKDKAVFVLEFTRPDDSRDDFITRTEERKNERYRSFVNALTSWLNRSLTSEEEGAWKVEQINFTTGVRGSINEVAFSKNLAKLLVPTNKVKAIRERQARKALATLDTVLKFYRALTYGHAPDQSTVLAPGIVG
;
A
#
# COMPACT_ATOMS: atom_id res chain seq x y z
N MET A 1 5.85 9.89 -10.38
CA MET A 1 5.96 8.55 -11.00
C MET A 1 5.57 7.38 -10.09
N LYS A 2 5.73 7.45 -8.76
CA LYS A 2 5.34 6.34 -7.84
C LYS A 2 3.86 5.95 -7.91
N ASN A 3 2.95 6.91 -8.10
CA ASN A 3 1.51 6.67 -8.04
C ASN A 3 0.91 5.89 -9.23
N SER A 4 1.55 5.86 -10.40
CA SER A 4 0.99 5.16 -11.56
C SER A 4 1.09 3.63 -11.44
N HIS A 5 2.10 3.12 -10.76
CA HIS A 5 2.29 1.68 -10.57
C HIS A 5 1.36 1.10 -9.52
N ALA A 6 1.25 1.76 -8.38
CA ALA A 6 0.32 1.38 -7.34
C ALA A 6 -1.11 1.36 -7.91
N ARG A 7 -1.49 2.43 -8.60
CA ARG A 7 -2.81 2.52 -9.24
C ARG A 7 -3.09 1.41 -10.26
N MET A 8 -2.09 1.00 -11.07
CA MET A 8 -2.27 -0.10 -12.03
C MET A 8 -2.37 -1.47 -11.36
N ASN A 9 -1.59 -1.71 -10.30
CA ASN A 9 -1.66 -2.94 -9.53
C ASN A 9 -3.01 -3.06 -8.83
N PHE A 10 -3.46 -1.97 -8.24
CA PHE A 10 -4.74 -1.79 -7.63
C PHE A 10 -5.89 -2.15 -8.58
N ILE A 11 -5.95 -1.57 -9.77
CA ILE A 11 -6.97 -1.85 -10.78
C ILE A 11 -6.97 -3.34 -11.17
N THR A 12 -5.80 -3.97 -11.26
CA THR A 12 -5.72 -5.39 -11.63
C THR A 12 -6.32 -6.29 -10.56
N ILE A 13 -6.03 -6.03 -9.30
CA ILE A 13 -6.58 -6.80 -8.18
C ILE A 13 -8.07 -6.50 -8.00
N HIS A 14 -8.48 -5.24 -8.09
CA HIS A 14 -9.87 -4.81 -7.98
C HIS A 14 -10.81 -5.55 -8.94
N LYS A 15 -10.42 -5.69 -10.19
CA LYS A 15 -11.25 -6.39 -11.21
C LYS A 15 -11.51 -7.86 -10.87
N GLU A 16 -10.68 -8.47 -10.04
CA GLU A 16 -10.76 -9.88 -9.68
C GLU A 16 -11.31 -10.11 -8.26
N MET A 17 -11.56 -9.04 -7.51
CA MET A 17 -12.07 -9.13 -6.14
C MET A 17 -13.59 -9.24 -6.11
N SER A 18 -14.06 -10.06 -5.18
CA SER A 18 -15.50 -10.18 -4.84
C SER A 18 -15.98 -9.09 -3.89
N PHE A 19 -15.10 -8.23 -3.40
CA PHE A 19 -15.47 -7.10 -2.53
C PHE A 19 -16.11 -5.98 -3.33
N LYS A 20 -17.10 -5.37 -2.73
CA LYS A 20 -17.81 -4.25 -3.31
C LYS A 20 -16.94 -2.98 -3.38
N THR A 21 -15.83 -2.92 -2.64
CA THR A 21 -15.19 -1.65 -2.35
C THR A 21 -13.69 -1.77 -2.27
N LEU A 22 -13.03 -1.32 -3.30
CA LEU A 22 -11.69 -0.75 -3.22
C LEU A 22 -11.87 0.75 -3.36
N ILE A 23 -11.62 1.48 -2.30
CA ILE A 23 -11.91 2.90 -2.21
C ILE A 23 -10.63 3.70 -2.09
N SER A 24 -10.66 4.91 -2.61
CA SER A 24 -9.66 5.91 -2.27
C SER A 24 -9.76 6.21 -0.77
N HIS A 25 -8.74 6.84 -0.22
CA HIS A 25 -8.79 7.30 1.17
C HIS A 25 -9.99 8.20 1.47
N GLU A 26 -10.36 9.05 0.53
CA GLU A 26 -11.53 9.94 0.62
C GLU A 26 -12.86 9.18 0.57
N ASP A 27 -12.94 8.14 -0.28
CA ASP A 27 -14.12 7.29 -0.34
C ASP A 27 -14.25 6.37 0.88
N PHE A 28 -13.12 5.98 1.49
CA PHE A 28 -13.11 5.18 2.71
C PHE A 28 -13.83 5.89 3.86
N ILE A 29 -13.55 7.16 4.06
CA ILE A 29 -14.19 7.98 5.07
C ILE A 29 -15.70 8.07 4.84
N ARG A 30 -16.12 8.23 3.58
CA ARG A 30 -17.52 8.31 3.19
C ARG A 30 -18.27 6.99 3.39
N GLU A 31 -17.64 5.85 3.07
CA GLU A 31 -18.29 4.53 3.19
C GLU A 31 -18.43 4.04 4.63
N LEU A 32 -17.65 4.57 5.56
CA LEU A 32 -17.82 4.27 6.96
C LEU A 32 -18.98 5.04 7.60
N GLU A 33 -19.76 5.80 6.79
CA GLU A 33 -20.90 6.61 7.28
C GLU A 33 -20.53 7.46 8.51
N LEU A 34 -19.33 8.07 8.44
CA LEU A 34 -18.87 8.90 9.53
C LEU A 34 -19.68 10.20 9.49
N ASP A 35 -20.55 10.37 10.48
CA ASP A 35 -21.23 11.63 10.75
C ASP A 35 -20.20 12.66 11.20
N GLY A 36 -19.59 13.38 10.25
CA GLY A 36 -18.61 14.41 10.54
C GLY A 36 -17.78 14.81 9.33
N GLU A 37 -17.02 15.89 9.47
CA GLU A 37 -16.07 16.29 8.46
C GLU A 37 -14.95 15.22 8.36
N PRO A 38 -14.49 14.86 7.15
CA PRO A 38 -13.39 13.92 6.96
C PRO A 38 -12.12 14.24 7.77
N HIS A 39 -11.93 15.51 8.08
CA HIS A 39 -10.82 16.01 8.87
C HIS A 39 -10.88 15.52 10.32
N ASP A 40 -12.07 15.57 10.94
CA ASP A 40 -12.24 15.22 12.35
C ASP A 40 -11.92 13.75 12.62
N PHE A 41 -12.36 12.87 11.74
CA PHE A 41 -12.04 11.45 11.81
C PHE A 41 -10.53 11.16 11.74
N LEU A 42 -9.85 11.81 10.81
CA LEU A 42 -8.42 11.63 10.65
C LEU A 42 -7.64 12.19 11.83
N GLU A 43 -8.12 13.31 12.40
CA GLU A 43 -7.55 13.91 13.61
C GLU A 43 -7.71 12.96 14.81
N GLU A 44 -8.86 12.32 14.96
CA GLU A 44 -9.05 11.29 16.00
C GLU A 44 -8.08 10.13 15.86
N ILE A 45 -7.89 9.61 14.63
CA ILE A 45 -6.90 8.54 14.39
C ILE A 45 -5.46 9.03 14.67
N TRP A 46 -5.14 10.29 14.34
CA TRP A 46 -3.84 10.85 14.70
C TRP A 46 -3.68 10.90 16.22
N ASN A 47 -4.65 11.41 16.95
CA ASN A 47 -4.60 11.49 18.39
C ASN A 47 -4.39 10.13 19.06
N GLU A 48 -5.00 9.07 18.53
CA GLU A 48 -4.75 7.71 19.00
C GLU A 48 -3.36 7.16 18.63
N ALA A 49 -2.80 7.57 17.50
CA ALA A 49 -1.51 7.11 17.01
C ALA A 49 -0.32 7.92 17.56
N ARG A 50 -0.55 9.09 18.11
CA ARG A 50 0.49 10.10 18.44
C ARG A 50 1.62 9.54 19.27
N ASP A 51 1.33 8.90 20.40
CA ASP A 51 2.35 8.43 21.33
C ASP A 51 3.19 7.31 20.72
N GLU A 52 2.60 6.42 19.95
CA GLU A 52 3.29 5.39 19.19
C GLU A 52 4.16 6.00 18.09
N GLU A 53 3.65 7.01 17.40
CA GLU A 53 4.38 7.70 16.32
C GLU A 53 5.59 8.47 16.84
N ILE A 54 5.46 9.13 17.97
CA ILE A 54 6.57 9.85 18.64
C ILE A 54 7.63 8.86 19.15
N SER A 55 7.19 7.70 19.64
CA SER A 55 8.10 6.65 20.15
C SER A 55 8.78 5.86 19.05
N ARG A 56 8.37 6.03 17.80
CA ARG A 56 8.87 5.27 16.67
C ARG A 56 10.33 5.60 16.37
N GLU A 57 11.10 4.58 15.97
CA GLU A 57 12.48 4.75 15.55
C GLU A 57 12.61 5.76 14.39
N LEU A 58 13.57 6.68 14.54
CA LEU A 58 13.88 7.70 13.54
C LEU A 58 14.59 7.09 12.34
N THR A 59 14.33 7.64 11.15
CA THR A 59 15.09 7.34 9.94
C THR A 59 16.50 7.90 10.04
N GLU A 60 17.44 7.43 9.21
CA GLU A 60 18.80 7.97 9.17
C GLU A 60 18.84 9.47 8.80
N GLU A 61 17.89 9.91 7.96
CA GLU A 61 17.74 11.33 7.62
C GLU A 61 17.31 12.16 8.84
N GLU A 62 16.35 11.64 9.61
CA GLU A 62 15.86 12.29 10.82
C GLU A 62 16.94 12.32 11.95
N LYS A 63 17.73 11.24 12.08
CA LYS A 63 18.86 11.17 13.00
C LYS A 63 19.99 12.16 12.66
N ALA A 64 20.12 12.52 11.40
CA ALA A 64 21.11 13.50 10.93
C ALA A 64 20.71 14.96 11.21
N LEU A 65 19.49 15.24 11.63
CA LEU A 65 19.07 16.58 11.97
C LEU A 65 19.75 17.08 13.25
N THR A 66 20.18 18.33 13.23
CA THR A 66 20.88 18.95 14.38
C THR A 66 19.94 19.41 15.49
N GLN A 67 18.63 19.45 15.23
CA GLN A 67 17.61 19.87 16.19
C GLN A 67 16.67 18.69 16.53
N PRO A 68 16.18 18.60 17.76
CA PRO A 68 15.15 17.64 18.13
C PRO A 68 13.91 17.80 17.24
N LEU A 69 13.32 16.68 16.84
CA LEU A 69 12.08 16.69 16.06
C LEU A 69 10.93 17.17 16.94
N SER A 70 10.10 18.03 16.38
CA SER A 70 8.86 18.52 17.02
C SER A 70 7.72 17.52 16.85
N GLU A 71 6.68 17.65 17.67
CA GLU A 71 5.42 16.90 17.51
C GLU A 71 4.83 17.13 16.10
N GLN A 72 4.89 18.35 15.61
CA GLN A 72 4.47 18.70 14.24
C GLN A 72 5.20 17.87 13.17
N HIS A 73 6.48 17.55 13.37
CA HIS A 73 7.21 16.68 12.42
C HIS A 73 6.63 15.26 12.39
N PHE A 74 6.28 14.69 13.56
CA PHE A 74 5.68 13.37 13.63
C PHE A 74 4.28 13.35 13.05
N GLU A 75 3.50 14.39 13.28
CA GLU A 75 2.20 14.60 12.67
C GLU A 75 2.30 14.65 11.13
N ASP A 76 3.16 15.51 10.60
CA ASP A 76 3.42 15.61 9.17
C ASP A 76 3.88 14.26 8.57
N ARG A 77 4.71 13.52 9.29
CA ARG A 77 5.16 12.19 8.90
C ARG A 77 4.00 11.20 8.85
N PHE A 78 3.10 11.21 9.81
CA PHE A 78 1.90 10.40 9.85
C PHE A 78 0.99 10.70 8.66
N TRP A 79 0.68 11.94 8.39
CA TRP A 79 -0.20 12.36 7.30
C TRP A 79 0.38 12.11 5.89
N ARG A 80 1.70 11.98 5.77
CA ARG A 80 2.35 11.57 4.51
C ARG A 80 2.16 10.08 4.19
N ARG A 81 1.64 9.30 5.12
CA ARG A 81 1.32 7.89 4.88
C ARG A 81 0.04 7.79 4.10
N ARG A 82 0.18 7.45 2.83
CA ARG A 82 -0.96 7.19 1.96
C ARG A 82 -0.88 5.76 1.49
N PRO A 83 -1.72 4.85 1.99
CA PRO A 83 -1.78 3.50 1.48
C PRO A 83 -2.17 3.54 0.00
N ASP A 84 -1.70 2.57 -0.75
CA ASP A 84 -2.03 2.44 -2.17
C ASP A 84 -3.50 2.04 -2.38
N GLY A 85 -4.14 1.48 -1.34
CA GLY A 85 -5.56 1.16 -1.34
C GLY A 85 -6.03 0.65 0.01
N ILE A 86 -7.35 0.68 0.20
CA ILE A 86 -8.02 0.11 1.36
C ILE A 86 -9.15 -0.77 0.84
N ALA A 87 -9.30 -1.96 1.43
CA ALA A 87 -10.40 -2.86 1.12
C ALA A 87 -11.19 -3.16 2.39
N ILE A 88 -12.52 -3.13 2.30
CA ILE A 88 -13.41 -3.37 3.43
C ILE A 88 -14.25 -4.61 3.16
N ASN A 89 -14.28 -5.51 4.13
CA ASN A 89 -15.20 -6.62 4.18
C ASN A 89 -16.13 -6.43 5.38
N GLY A 90 -17.26 -5.79 5.15
CA GLY A 90 -18.25 -5.50 6.21
C GLY A 90 -18.86 -6.77 6.80
N LYS A 91 -18.97 -7.87 6.04
CA LYS A 91 -19.51 -9.13 6.52
C LYS A 91 -18.63 -9.76 7.61
N ASP A 92 -17.32 -9.74 7.39
CA ASP A 92 -16.34 -10.34 8.29
C ASP A 92 -15.70 -9.29 9.22
N LYS A 93 -16.21 -8.05 9.21
CA LYS A 93 -15.68 -6.89 9.97
C LYS A 93 -14.16 -6.77 9.81
N ALA A 94 -13.67 -6.76 8.56
CA ALA A 94 -12.26 -6.69 8.26
C ALA A 94 -11.93 -5.51 7.33
N VAL A 95 -10.88 -4.78 7.67
CA VAL A 95 -10.30 -3.72 6.85
C VAL A 95 -8.88 -4.11 6.47
N PHE A 96 -8.55 -4.00 5.20
CA PHE A 96 -7.22 -4.30 4.68
C PHE A 96 -6.56 -3.04 4.12
N VAL A 97 -5.43 -2.67 4.70
CA VAL A 97 -4.57 -1.59 4.22
C VAL A 97 -3.62 -2.19 3.19
N LEU A 98 -3.76 -1.80 1.92
CA LEU A 98 -3.03 -2.40 0.80
C LEU A 98 -1.82 -1.56 0.44
N GLU A 99 -0.67 -2.21 0.28
CA GLU A 99 0.58 -1.59 -0.12
C GLU A 99 1.23 -2.38 -1.26
N PHE A 100 1.52 -1.70 -2.37
CA PHE A 100 2.16 -2.30 -3.53
C PHE A 100 3.59 -1.78 -3.65
N THR A 101 4.57 -2.66 -3.53
CA THR A 101 5.97 -2.26 -3.50
C THR A 101 6.78 -2.99 -4.56
N ARG A 102 7.72 -2.26 -5.14
CA ARG A 102 8.63 -2.78 -6.15
C ARG A 102 10.08 -2.47 -5.76
N PRO A 103 10.66 -3.26 -4.83
CA PRO A 103 12.05 -3.10 -4.40
C PRO A 103 13.04 -3.63 -5.42
N ASP A 104 14.31 -3.24 -5.26
CA ASP A 104 15.44 -3.94 -5.89
C ASP A 104 15.52 -5.35 -5.30
N ASP A 105 15.54 -6.36 -6.17
CA ASP A 105 15.58 -7.78 -5.86
C ASP A 105 16.95 -8.40 -6.16
N SER A 106 18.02 -7.60 -5.99
CA SER A 106 19.41 -8.08 -6.10
C SER A 106 19.85 -8.96 -4.91
N ARG A 107 19.11 -8.93 -3.81
CA ARG A 107 19.37 -9.67 -2.56
C ARG A 107 18.23 -10.63 -2.26
N ASP A 108 18.54 -11.79 -1.73
CA ASP A 108 17.57 -12.84 -1.43
C ASP A 108 16.53 -12.44 -0.37
N ASP A 109 16.93 -11.56 0.57
CA ASP A 109 16.10 -11.09 1.68
C ASP A 109 15.20 -9.88 1.34
N PHE A 110 15.17 -9.44 0.08
CA PHE A 110 14.53 -8.18 -0.33
C PHE A 110 13.04 -8.10 0.01
N ILE A 111 12.32 -9.21 -0.07
CA ILE A 111 10.89 -9.26 0.26
C ILE A 111 10.70 -9.02 1.75
N THR A 112 11.35 -9.82 2.59
CA THR A 112 11.24 -9.73 4.05
C THR A 112 11.56 -8.32 4.55
N ARG A 113 12.71 -7.77 4.17
CA ARG A 113 13.11 -6.42 4.58
C ARG A 113 12.14 -5.34 4.10
N THR A 114 11.58 -5.51 2.91
CA THR A 114 10.61 -4.54 2.38
C THR A 114 9.30 -4.61 3.15
N GLU A 115 8.82 -5.82 3.45
CA GLU A 115 7.58 -6.01 4.19
C GLU A 115 7.72 -5.54 5.63
N GLU A 116 8.81 -5.84 6.32
CA GLU A 116 9.11 -5.34 7.66
C GLU A 116 9.08 -3.81 7.72
N ARG A 117 9.80 -3.14 6.81
CA ARG A 117 9.81 -1.68 6.73
C ARG A 117 8.42 -1.09 6.44
N LYS A 118 7.60 -1.77 5.63
CA LYS A 118 6.25 -1.31 5.32
C LYS A 118 5.31 -1.53 6.48
N ASN A 119 5.41 -2.67 7.15
CA ASN A 119 4.63 -2.97 8.35
C ASN A 119 4.95 -1.96 9.46
N GLU A 120 6.22 -1.67 9.67
CA GLU A 120 6.65 -0.67 10.64
C GLU A 120 6.12 0.73 10.29
N ARG A 121 6.16 1.10 9.02
CA ARG A 121 5.67 2.40 8.57
C ARG A 121 4.17 2.62 8.83
N TYR A 122 3.36 1.58 8.71
CA TYR A 122 1.92 1.70 8.87
C TYR A 122 1.40 1.21 10.23
N ARG A 123 2.27 0.73 11.11
CA ARG A 123 1.88 0.15 12.40
C ARG A 123 0.99 1.07 13.21
N SER A 124 1.43 2.30 13.45
CA SER A 124 0.65 3.27 14.23
C SER A 124 -0.71 3.57 13.61
N PHE A 125 -0.78 3.71 12.28
CA PHE A 125 -2.03 3.91 11.57
C PHE A 125 -2.97 2.70 11.69
N VAL A 126 -2.47 1.48 11.52
CA VAL A 126 -3.25 0.24 11.64
C VAL A 126 -3.79 0.08 13.06
N ASN A 127 -2.96 0.34 14.08
CA ASN A 127 -3.35 0.24 15.48
C ASN A 127 -4.42 1.28 15.82
N ALA A 128 -4.20 2.54 15.47
CA ALA A 128 -5.15 3.62 15.73
C ALA A 128 -6.48 3.37 15.02
N LEU A 129 -6.46 2.94 13.76
CA LEU A 129 -7.68 2.59 13.03
C LEU A 129 -8.41 1.39 13.66
N THR A 130 -7.67 0.41 14.18
CA THR A 130 -8.26 -0.73 14.91
C THR A 130 -8.95 -0.26 16.19
N SER A 131 -8.29 0.55 16.98
CA SER A 131 -8.84 1.12 18.20
C SER A 131 -10.08 1.95 17.90
N TRP A 132 -10.00 2.82 16.90
CA TRP A 132 -11.09 3.68 16.50
C TRP A 132 -12.33 2.89 16.06
N LEU A 133 -12.18 1.88 15.20
CA LEU A 133 -13.28 1.05 14.72
C LEU A 133 -13.96 0.24 15.85
N ASN A 134 -13.24 -0.04 16.92
CA ASN A 134 -13.73 -0.89 18.01
C ASN A 134 -14.20 -0.09 19.24
N ARG A 135 -14.01 1.24 19.28
CA ARG A 135 -14.31 2.03 20.48
C ARG A 135 -15.81 2.07 20.83
N SER A 136 -16.69 1.96 19.86
CA SER A 136 -18.13 1.98 20.05
C SER A 136 -18.76 0.61 20.34
N LEU A 137 -17.96 -0.46 20.33
CA LEU A 137 -18.46 -1.81 20.58
C LEU A 137 -18.74 -1.99 22.08
N THR A 138 -20.01 -2.08 22.43
CA THR A 138 -20.47 -2.21 23.83
C THR A 138 -20.68 -3.65 24.25
N SER A 139 -20.64 -4.63 23.33
CA SER A 139 -20.85 -6.03 23.62
C SER A 139 -19.89 -6.95 22.85
N GLU A 140 -19.45 -8.02 23.52
CA GLU A 140 -18.65 -9.09 22.89
C GLU A 140 -19.40 -9.83 21.76
N GLU A 141 -20.70 -9.67 21.67
CA GLU A 141 -21.56 -10.31 20.66
C GLU A 141 -21.43 -9.70 19.26
N GLU A 142 -20.97 -8.47 19.17
CA GLU A 142 -20.79 -7.80 17.88
C GLU A 142 -19.39 -8.00 17.30
N GLY A 143 -18.75 -9.05 17.29
CA GLY A 143 -17.42 -9.33 16.73
C GLY A 143 -16.58 -8.09 16.40
N ALA A 144 -15.38 -7.96 16.93
CA ALA A 144 -14.53 -6.81 16.75
C ALA A 144 -14.05 -6.67 15.29
N TRP A 145 -13.90 -5.44 14.82
CA TRP A 145 -13.23 -5.12 13.57
C TRP A 145 -11.76 -5.50 13.62
N LYS A 146 -11.28 -6.08 12.52
CA LYS A 146 -9.86 -6.43 12.34
C LYS A 146 -9.28 -5.54 11.25
N VAL A 147 -8.18 -4.87 11.55
CA VAL A 147 -7.42 -4.11 10.55
C VAL A 147 -6.11 -4.85 10.28
N GLU A 148 -5.84 -5.12 9.03
CA GLU A 148 -4.63 -5.83 8.63
C GLU A 148 -3.96 -5.12 7.45
N GLN A 149 -2.63 -4.97 7.53
CA GLN A 149 -1.85 -4.55 6.38
C GLN A 149 -1.54 -5.73 5.48
N ILE A 150 -1.74 -5.54 4.17
CA ILE A 150 -1.40 -6.51 3.14
C ILE A 150 -0.38 -5.90 2.19
N ASN A 151 0.81 -6.49 2.15
CA ASN A 151 1.88 -6.08 1.25
C ASN A 151 1.90 -6.97 0.00
N PHE A 152 1.89 -6.34 -1.16
CA PHE A 152 2.11 -6.98 -2.45
C PHE A 152 3.49 -6.57 -2.98
N THR A 153 4.49 -7.36 -2.64
CA THR A 153 5.88 -7.10 -3.00
C THR A 153 6.26 -7.86 -4.27
N THR A 154 6.69 -7.11 -5.29
CA THR A 154 7.18 -7.66 -6.55
C THR A 154 8.51 -7.01 -6.87
N GLY A 155 9.58 -7.79 -6.95
CA GLY A 155 10.91 -7.27 -7.31
C GLY A 155 10.93 -6.60 -8.68
N VAL A 156 11.87 -5.69 -8.90
CA VAL A 156 12.00 -4.99 -10.20
C VAL A 156 12.26 -5.96 -11.35
N ARG A 157 12.85 -7.12 -11.10
CA ARG A 157 13.06 -8.21 -12.06
C ARG A 157 11.92 -9.21 -12.12
N GLY A 158 10.80 -8.93 -11.46
CA GLY A 158 9.60 -9.77 -11.47
C GLY A 158 9.56 -10.85 -10.41
N SER A 159 10.51 -10.89 -9.47
CA SER A 159 10.53 -11.86 -8.37
C SER A 159 9.36 -11.66 -7.43
N ILE A 160 8.66 -12.74 -7.06
CA ILE A 160 7.50 -12.72 -6.18
C ILE A 160 7.61 -13.91 -5.21
N ASN A 161 7.32 -13.69 -3.93
CA ASN A 161 7.04 -14.80 -3.02
C ASN A 161 5.64 -15.35 -3.34
N GLU A 162 5.57 -16.43 -4.09
CA GLU A 162 4.30 -17.00 -4.59
C GLU A 162 3.35 -17.40 -3.48
N VAL A 163 3.86 -17.94 -2.39
CA VAL A 163 3.06 -18.41 -1.25
C VAL A 163 2.42 -17.22 -0.53
N ALA A 164 3.24 -16.24 -0.14
CA ALA A 164 2.76 -15.04 0.55
C ALA A 164 1.80 -14.24 -0.32
N PHE A 165 2.12 -14.04 -1.61
CA PHE A 165 1.27 -13.32 -2.55
C PHE A 165 -0.09 -13.99 -2.74
N SER A 166 -0.10 -15.33 -2.86
CA SER A 166 -1.34 -16.10 -3.01
C SER A 166 -2.18 -16.05 -1.75
N LYS A 167 -1.56 -16.15 -0.56
CA LYS A 167 -2.23 -16.01 0.74
C LYS A 167 -2.88 -14.62 0.88
N ASN A 168 -2.19 -13.58 0.48
CA ASN A 168 -2.69 -12.20 0.51
C ASN A 168 -3.89 -12.00 -0.44
N LEU A 169 -3.84 -12.58 -1.64
CA LEU A 169 -4.99 -12.57 -2.55
C LEU A 169 -6.18 -13.34 -1.99
N ALA A 170 -5.95 -14.46 -1.31
CA ALA A 170 -7.02 -15.23 -0.68
C ALA A 170 -7.74 -14.45 0.43
N LYS A 171 -7.02 -13.66 1.24
CA LYS A 171 -7.61 -12.76 2.23
C LYS A 171 -8.56 -11.73 1.59
N LEU A 172 -8.24 -11.31 0.37
CA LEU A 172 -9.06 -10.41 -0.43
C LEU A 172 -10.15 -11.14 -1.24
N LEU A 173 -10.44 -12.40 -0.92
CA LEU A 173 -11.42 -13.25 -1.58
C LEU A 173 -11.25 -13.39 -3.10
N VAL A 174 -10.02 -13.25 -3.58
CA VAL A 174 -9.71 -13.46 -5.00
C VAL A 174 -9.86 -14.95 -5.33
N PRO A 175 -10.65 -15.31 -6.36
CA PRO A 175 -10.84 -16.71 -6.75
C PRO A 175 -9.51 -17.40 -7.08
N THR A 176 -9.33 -18.63 -6.56
CA THR A 176 -8.07 -19.38 -6.70
C THR A 176 -7.63 -19.57 -8.15
N ASN A 177 -8.56 -19.75 -9.09
CA ASN A 177 -8.27 -19.88 -10.50
C ASN A 177 -7.71 -18.61 -11.15
N LYS A 178 -7.82 -17.44 -10.49
CA LYS A 178 -7.29 -16.16 -10.96
C LYS A 178 -5.90 -15.85 -10.41
N VAL A 179 -5.51 -16.45 -9.29
CA VAL A 179 -4.27 -16.13 -8.57
C VAL A 179 -3.04 -16.24 -9.47
N LYS A 180 -2.91 -17.34 -10.22
CA LYS A 180 -1.77 -17.53 -11.14
C LYS A 180 -1.68 -16.42 -12.18
N ALA A 181 -2.80 -16.10 -12.83
CA ALA A 181 -2.83 -15.07 -13.86
C ALA A 181 -2.48 -13.67 -13.31
N ILE A 182 -2.92 -13.36 -12.08
CA ILE A 182 -2.58 -12.10 -11.43
C ILE A 182 -1.08 -12.02 -11.14
N ARG A 183 -0.48 -13.07 -10.57
CA ARG A 183 0.97 -13.13 -10.29
C ARG A 183 1.79 -12.94 -11.56
N GLU A 184 1.50 -13.69 -12.60
CA GLU A 184 2.20 -13.59 -13.88
C GLU A 184 2.09 -12.21 -14.51
N ARG A 185 0.91 -11.57 -14.38
CA ARG A 185 0.70 -10.20 -14.86
C ARG A 185 1.55 -9.21 -14.07
N GLN A 186 1.63 -9.37 -12.74
CA GLN A 186 2.46 -8.51 -11.90
C GLN A 186 3.94 -8.63 -12.24
N ALA A 187 4.45 -9.86 -12.37
CA ALA A 187 5.83 -10.12 -12.76
C ALA A 187 6.16 -9.51 -14.14
N ARG A 188 5.31 -9.72 -15.13
CA ARG A 188 5.48 -9.13 -16.49
C ARG A 188 5.48 -7.59 -16.46
N LYS A 189 4.63 -6.99 -15.67
CA LYS A 189 4.61 -5.52 -15.52
C LYS A 189 5.87 -4.99 -14.86
N ALA A 190 6.44 -5.72 -13.89
CA ALA A 190 7.70 -5.35 -13.28
C ALA A 190 8.82 -5.31 -14.31
N LEU A 191 8.94 -6.38 -15.10
CA LEU A 191 9.96 -6.50 -16.17
C LEU A 191 9.79 -5.42 -17.24
N ALA A 192 8.59 -5.17 -17.71
CA ALA A 192 8.32 -4.11 -18.69
C ALA A 192 8.71 -2.73 -18.19
N THR A 193 8.51 -2.46 -16.90
CA THR A 193 8.94 -1.19 -16.30
C THR A 193 10.44 -1.09 -16.22
N LEU A 194 11.12 -2.17 -15.81
CA LEU A 194 12.58 -2.23 -15.76
C LEU A 194 13.17 -1.95 -17.14
N ASP A 195 12.66 -2.59 -18.19
CA ASP A 195 13.11 -2.37 -19.57
C ASP A 195 12.97 -0.89 -19.98
N THR A 196 11.83 -0.28 -19.64
CA THR A 196 11.61 1.15 -19.90
C THR A 196 12.64 2.01 -19.18
N VAL A 197 12.85 1.79 -17.88
CA VAL A 197 13.85 2.54 -17.09
C VAL A 197 15.26 2.38 -17.68
N LEU A 198 15.63 1.18 -18.06
CA LEU A 198 16.95 0.91 -18.67
C LEU A 198 17.11 1.61 -20.02
N LYS A 199 16.07 1.65 -20.85
CA LYS A 199 16.08 2.40 -22.12
C LYS A 199 16.29 3.89 -21.88
N PHE A 200 15.56 4.48 -20.93
CA PHE A 200 15.75 5.90 -20.56
C PHE A 200 17.18 6.15 -20.02
N TYR A 201 17.67 5.30 -19.13
CA TYR A 201 19.01 5.45 -18.58
C TYR A 201 20.07 5.40 -19.68
N ARG A 202 19.99 4.44 -20.62
CA ARG A 202 20.89 4.33 -21.76
C ARG A 202 20.83 5.56 -22.67
N ALA A 203 19.64 6.08 -22.92
CA ALA A 203 19.45 7.29 -23.71
C ALA A 203 20.14 8.51 -23.07
N LEU A 204 19.97 8.67 -21.75
CA LEU A 204 20.62 9.76 -21.01
C LEU A 204 22.15 9.60 -20.95
N THR A 205 22.64 8.38 -20.79
CA THR A 205 24.08 8.13 -20.60
C THR A 205 24.86 8.17 -21.90
N TYR A 206 24.27 7.71 -23.00
CA TYR A 206 24.97 7.54 -24.29
C TYR A 206 24.49 8.53 -25.37
N GLY A 207 23.65 9.51 -25.01
CA GLY A 207 23.22 10.58 -25.93
C GLY A 207 22.30 10.12 -27.07
N HIS A 208 21.77 8.93 -27.02
CA HIS A 208 20.77 8.44 -27.98
C HIS A 208 19.39 8.77 -27.45
N ALA A 209 18.71 9.73 -28.06
CA ALA A 209 17.29 9.97 -27.77
C ALA A 209 16.53 8.64 -27.94
N PRO A 210 15.66 8.26 -26.97
CA PRO A 210 14.82 7.10 -27.15
C PRO A 210 13.96 7.33 -28.38
N ASP A 211 13.92 6.33 -29.28
CA ASP A 211 13.02 6.35 -30.42
C ASP A 211 11.59 6.52 -29.90
N GLN A 212 10.96 7.64 -30.19
CA GLN A 212 9.64 7.99 -29.72
C GLN A 212 8.56 7.00 -30.20
N SER A 213 8.87 6.19 -31.21
CA SER A 213 7.98 5.13 -31.72
C SER A 213 7.78 3.96 -30.75
N THR A 214 8.65 3.84 -29.70
CA THR A 214 8.57 2.77 -28.70
C THR A 214 7.93 3.18 -27.36
N VAL A 215 7.54 4.44 -27.20
CA VAL A 215 6.69 4.85 -26.10
C VAL A 215 5.27 4.44 -26.46
N LEU A 216 4.97 3.16 -26.28
CA LEU A 216 3.58 2.68 -26.30
C LEU A 216 2.83 3.52 -25.26
N ALA A 217 2.02 4.44 -25.75
CA ALA A 217 0.96 5.04 -24.95
C ALA A 217 0.25 3.88 -24.24
N PRO A 218 -0.09 4.00 -22.95
CA PRO A 218 -0.88 2.99 -22.27
C PRO A 218 -2.21 2.90 -23.04
N GLY A 219 -2.29 1.87 -23.90
CA GLY A 219 -3.49 1.59 -24.67
C GLY A 219 -4.62 1.39 -23.69
N ILE A 220 -5.58 2.31 -23.74
CA ILE A 220 -6.94 2.10 -23.27
C ILE A 220 -7.48 0.98 -24.15
N VAL A 221 -7.34 -0.25 -23.69
CA VAL A 221 -8.07 -1.37 -24.28
C VAL A 221 -9.36 -1.45 -23.51
N GLY A 222 -10.43 -1.17 -24.23
CA GLY A 222 -11.83 -1.21 -23.81
C GLY A 222 -12.30 -2.55 -23.24
#